data_8fb402e7ad2498003ff37f90eb721982
#
_entry.id   8fb402e7ad2498003ff37f90eb721982
#
_cell.length_a   1.000
_cell.length_b   1.000
_cell.length_c   1.000
_cell.angle_alpha   90.00
_cell.angle_beta   90.00
_cell.angle_gamma   90.00
#
_symmetry.space_group_name_H-M   'P 1'
#
loop_
_entity.id
_entity.type
_entity.pdbx_description
1 polymer ?
#
loop_
_entity_poly.entity_id
_entity_poly.type
_entity_poly.pdbx_seq_one_letter_code
_entity_poly.pdbx_strand_id
1 'polypeptide(L)'
;MSDPDEGPPLETCPHCGAVVPTGEFCGHCGARLTAANTRRANAYRAVPSERVAHLSIISTLFPHLPHRRGAPFRVALVAGGALVVLLAGLHLFAPATVAAVCVLPVLYLMYLYEVEIYEDEPWLVIGATMLAGAVLGFLFTNLAGGALAQLVMTGDRETGFVLAGVAIPIVAQALMLAGPLFLYFVRGRFREPLDGLTFGAASALGFTLASSLTTFWPLLAGPLVATGSPLDWAVRLTRVGLLVALINACTTAVVAAAVWLRRFDRRRGDRPWPTSLLAAVSVAFGVQIALGMLGFVVGNLLVEMAIFAVAAAALLLYLRVVIHDALLVEGAEHEIGPESPCPECHRLVPTMAFCPACGAARAAGPKQARRPRVAGGV
;
A
#
# COMPACT_ATOMS: atom_id res chain seq x y z
N MET A 1 -2.34 49.37 2.43
CA MET A 1 -1.48 48.90 3.50
C MET A 1 -2.36 48.04 4.38
N SER A 2 -2.41 46.75 4.11
CA SER A 2 -3.11 45.77 4.95
C SER A 2 -2.27 45.57 6.21
N ASP A 3 -2.96 45.56 7.34
CA ASP A 3 -2.39 45.37 8.67
C ASP A 3 -1.64 44.04 8.72
N PRO A 4 -0.37 43.97 9.17
CA PRO A 4 0.38 42.74 9.22
C PRO A 4 -0.12 41.71 10.25
N ASP A 5 -1.13 42.04 11.03
CA ASP A 5 -1.75 41.19 12.06
C ASP A 5 -3.07 40.51 11.65
N GLU A 6 -3.61 40.78 10.47
CA GLU A 6 -4.78 40.05 9.94
C GLU A 6 -4.32 38.71 9.36
N GLY A 7 -4.55 37.64 10.10
CA GLY A 7 -4.39 36.26 9.59
C GLY A 7 -5.16 36.05 8.29
N PRO A 8 -4.86 35.00 7.51
CA PRO A 8 -5.52 34.73 6.25
C PRO A 8 -7.06 34.67 6.45
N PRO A 9 -7.85 35.22 5.54
CA PRO A 9 -9.31 35.16 5.64
C PRO A 9 -9.78 33.72 5.76
N LEU A 10 -10.74 33.48 6.65
CA LEU A 10 -11.26 32.15 6.97
C LEU A 10 -12.60 31.91 6.29
N GLU A 11 -12.83 30.69 5.80
CA GLU A 11 -14.11 30.26 5.24
C GLU A 11 -14.52 28.89 5.79
N THR A 12 -15.82 28.60 5.81
CA THR A 12 -16.32 27.28 6.25
C THR A 12 -16.34 26.31 5.07
N CYS A 13 -15.64 25.20 5.19
CA CYS A 13 -15.61 24.17 4.16
C CYS A 13 -17.00 23.53 3.97
N PRO A 14 -17.60 23.54 2.77
CA PRO A 14 -18.90 22.93 2.52
C PRO A 14 -18.91 21.40 2.64
N HIS A 15 -17.73 20.75 2.67
CA HIS A 15 -17.64 19.30 2.69
C HIS A 15 -17.43 18.72 4.09
N CYS A 16 -16.61 19.36 4.95
CA CYS A 16 -16.33 18.87 6.29
C CYS A 16 -16.82 19.79 7.42
N GLY A 17 -17.30 21.00 7.11
CA GLY A 17 -17.76 21.98 8.08
C GLY A 17 -16.66 22.67 8.88
N ALA A 18 -15.38 22.35 8.66
CA ALA A 18 -14.27 23.00 9.34
C ALA A 18 -14.05 24.43 8.82
N VAL A 19 -13.67 25.34 9.74
CA VAL A 19 -13.25 26.70 9.39
C VAL A 19 -11.79 26.63 8.98
N VAL A 20 -11.49 27.03 7.75
CA VAL A 20 -10.17 26.90 7.12
C VAL A 20 -9.80 28.18 6.40
N PRO A 21 -8.48 28.46 6.19
CA PRO A 21 -8.03 29.55 5.37
C PRO A 21 -8.59 29.43 3.94
N THR A 22 -8.99 30.56 3.36
CA THR A 22 -9.45 30.62 1.97
C THR A 22 -8.38 30.08 1.01
N GLY A 23 -8.79 29.25 0.06
CA GLY A 23 -7.89 28.63 -0.90
C GLY A 23 -8.62 27.83 -1.97
N GLU A 24 -7.87 27.14 -2.82
CA GLU A 24 -8.46 26.24 -3.81
C GLU A 24 -8.93 24.93 -3.17
N PHE A 25 -8.25 24.52 -2.08
CA PHE A 25 -8.49 23.27 -1.37
C PHE A 25 -8.66 23.48 0.13
N CYS A 26 -9.51 22.70 0.75
CA CYS A 26 -9.67 22.68 2.20
C CYS A 26 -8.42 22.13 2.88
N GLY A 27 -7.80 22.92 3.76
CA GLY A 27 -6.61 22.49 4.51
C GLY A 27 -6.88 21.34 5.47
N HIS A 28 -8.16 21.11 5.86
CA HIS A 28 -8.54 20.05 6.79
C HIS A 28 -8.89 18.72 6.09
N CYS A 29 -9.62 18.73 4.96
CA CYS A 29 -10.10 17.49 4.31
C CYS A 29 -9.62 17.32 2.86
N GLY A 30 -8.83 18.24 2.32
CA GLY A 30 -8.31 18.18 0.96
C GLY A 30 -9.36 18.39 -0.15
N ALA A 31 -10.63 18.63 0.17
CA ALA A 31 -11.65 18.85 -0.83
C ALA A 31 -11.46 20.21 -1.54
N ARG A 32 -11.78 20.29 -2.85
CA ARG A 32 -11.86 21.59 -3.55
C ARG A 32 -12.98 22.42 -2.98
N LEU A 33 -12.68 23.64 -2.56
CA LEU A 33 -13.65 24.56 -1.98
C LEU A 33 -14.59 25.13 -3.05
N THR A 34 -14.12 25.27 -4.28
CA THR A 34 -14.85 25.85 -5.42
C THR A 34 -15.69 24.85 -6.23
N ALA A 35 -15.59 23.55 -5.98
CA ALA A 35 -16.27 22.52 -6.77
C ALA A 35 -17.32 21.76 -5.93
N ALA A 36 -18.52 21.56 -6.49
CA ALA A 36 -19.55 20.70 -5.92
C ALA A 36 -19.16 19.21 -6.02
N ASN A 37 -18.13 18.81 -5.27
CA ASN A 37 -17.67 17.42 -5.21
C ASN A 37 -18.11 16.75 -3.92
N THR A 38 -18.68 15.55 -4.02
CA THR A 38 -19.09 14.79 -2.84
C THR A 38 -17.87 14.29 -2.07
N ARG A 39 -17.95 14.28 -0.74
CA ARG A 39 -16.90 13.74 0.18
C ARG A 39 -16.42 12.35 -0.22
N ARG A 40 -17.32 11.48 -0.73
CA ARG A 40 -16.99 10.14 -1.23
C ARG A 40 -16.03 10.16 -2.42
N ALA A 41 -16.25 11.04 -3.39
CA ALA A 41 -15.39 11.12 -4.57
C ALA A 41 -13.95 11.53 -4.22
N ASN A 42 -13.75 12.38 -3.20
CA ASN A 42 -12.41 12.81 -2.78
C ASN A 42 -11.60 11.70 -2.12
N ALA A 43 -12.23 10.75 -1.41
CA ALA A 43 -11.56 9.63 -0.76
C ALA A 43 -10.88 8.67 -1.76
N TYR A 44 -11.32 8.65 -3.02
CA TYR A 44 -10.72 7.80 -4.06
C TYR A 44 -9.63 8.51 -4.87
N ARG A 45 -9.31 9.77 -4.57
CA ARG A 45 -8.24 10.50 -5.26
C ARG A 45 -6.91 10.27 -4.57
N ALA A 46 -5.88 9.93 -5.32
CA ALA A 46 -4.53 9.86 -4.78
C ALA A 46 -3.96 11.26 -4.50
N VAL A 47 -4.28 12.22 -5.38
CA VAL A 47 -3.95 13.64 -5.22
C VAL A 47 -5.24 14.45 -5.42
N PRO A 48 -5.53 15.47 -4.59
CA PRO A 48 -6.78 16.25 -4.70
C PRO A 48 -7.05 16.88 -6.06
N SER A 49 -6.01 17.14 -6.85
CA SER A 49 -6.12 17.67 -8.22
C SER A 49 -6.50 16.63 -9.27
N GLU A 50 -6.38 15.32 -8.98
CA GLU A 50 -6.72 14.25 -9.93
C GLU A 50 -8.24 14.09 -10.08
N ARG A 51 -8.67 13.74 -11.30
CA ARG A 51 -10.05 13.29 -11.53
C ARG A 51 -10.17 11.84 -11.10
N VAL A 52 -11.27 11.47 -10.40
CA VAL A 52 -11.51 10.09 -9.94
C VAL A 52 -11.46 9.06 -11.07
N ALA A 53 -11.87 9.45 -12.27
CA ALA A 53 -11.86 8.58 -13.47
C ALA A 53 -10.49 8.48 -14.17
N HIS A 54 -9.48 9.23 -13.74
CA HIS A 54 -8.15 9.18 -14.35
C HIS A 54 -7.30 8.11 -13.65
N LEU A 55 -7.33 6.89 -14.17
CA LEU A 55 -6.50 5.77 -13.68
C LEU A 55 -5.05 5.99 -14.12
N SER A 56 -4.31 6.76 -13.36
CA SER A 56 -2.85 6.78 -13.44
C SER A 56 -2.31 5.58 -12.66
N ILE A 57 -1.68 4.62 -13.33
CA ILE A 57 -1.17 3.38 -12.72
C ILE A 57 -0.22 3.71 -11.56
N ILE A 58 0.68 4.67 -11.76
CA ILE A 58 1.70 5.04 -10.76
C ILE A 58 1.06 5.64 -9.51
N SER A 59 0.17 6.63 -9.64
CA SER A 59 -0.50 7.24 -8.49
C SER A 59 -1.53 6.30 -7.82
N THR A 60 -1.95 5.25 -8.53
CA THR A 60 -2.83 4.22 -7.99
C THR A 60 -2.08 3.25 -7.09
N LEU A 61 -0.89 2.81 -7.52
CA LEU A 61 -0.04 1.88 -6.77
C LEU A 61 0.73 2.60 -5.65
N PHE A 62 1.19 3.81 -5.90
CA PHE A 62 2.03 4.60 -5.01
C PHE A 62 1.46 6.02 -4.88
N PRO A 63 0.39 6.19 -4.10
CA PRO A 63 -0.19 7.50 -3.82
C PRO A 63 0.85 8.39 -3.13
N HIS A 64 0.85 9.67 -3.42
CA HIS A 64 1.76 10.67 -2.83
C HIS A 64 3.20 10.69 -3.35
N LEU A 65 3.53 9.93 -4.42
CA LEU A 65 4.85 10.05 -5.04
C LEU A 65 5.01 11.48 -5.62
N PRO A 66 6.06 12.24 -5.23
CA PRO A 66 6.26 13.60 -5.71
C PRO A 66 6.39 13.65 -7.23
N HIS A 67 5.65 14.56 -7.88
CA HIS A 67 5.63 14.65 -9.35
C HIS A 67 6.99 15.06 -9.95
N ARG A 68 7.79 15.83 -9.19
CA ARG A 68 9.08 16.37 -9.64
C ARG A 68 10.29 15.51 -9.28
N ARG A 69 10.21 14.67 -8.23
CA ARG A 69 11.32 13.85 -7.74
C ARG A 69 11.22 12.36 -8.08
N GLY A 70 10.10 11.89 -8.61
CA GLY A 70 9.85 10.47 -8.90
C GLY A 70 10.56 9.91 -10.15
N ALA A 71 11.61 10.56 -10.67
CA ALA A 71 12.33 10.06 -11.84
C ALA A 71 13.05 8.71 -11.58
N PRO A 72 13.80 8.51 -10.46
CA PRO A 72 14.46 7.23 -10.18
C PRO A 72 13.46 6.08 -10.03
N PHE A 73 12.34 6.30 -9.33
CA PHE A 73 11.28 5.33 -9.18
C PHE A 73 10.67 4.90 -10.52
N ARG A 74 10.37 5.87 -11.39
CA ARG A 74 9.81 5.60 -12.73
C ARG A 74 10.79 4.82 -13.60
N VAL A 75 12.07 5.17 -13.53
CA VAL A 75 13.15 4.44 -14.24
C VAL A 75 13.22 3.01 -13.72
N ALA A 76 13.21 2.80 -12.39
CA ALA A 76 13.25 1.47 -11.79
C ALA A 76 12.01 0.63 -12.15
N LEU A 77 10.81 1.24 -12.19
CA LEU A 77 9.57 0.56 -12.63
C LEU A 77 9.68 0.09 -14.09
N VAL A 78 10.11 0.98 -14.98
CA VAL A 78 10.26 0.66 -16.41
C VAL A 78 11.40 -0.35 -16.61
N ALA A 79 12.55 -0.15 -15.96
CA ALA A 79 13.69 -1.04 -16.08
C ALA A 79 13.40 -2.44 -15.51
N GLY A 80 12.73 -2.51 -14.35
CA GLY A 80 12.30 -3.78 -13.74
C GLY A 80 11.31 -4.55 -14.64
N GLY A 81 10.29 -3.87 -15.15
CA GLY A 81 9.36 -4.46 -16.11
C GLY A 81 10.03 -4.91 -17.41
N ALA A 82 10.90 -4.06 -17.98
CA ALA A 82 11.66 -4.39 -19.18
C ALA A 82 12.60 -5.59 -18.97
N LEU A 83 13.26 -5.67 -17.80
CA LEU A 83 14.10 -6.81 -17.44
C LEU A 83 13.31 -8.12 -17.42
N VAL A 84 12.14 -8.14 -16.78
CA VAL A 84 11.28 -9.32 -16.72
C VAL A 84 10.85 -9.75 -18.13
N VAL A 85 10.41 -8.79 -18.97
CA VAL A 85 10.00 -9.06 -20.34
C VAL A 85 11.17 -9.57 -21.18
N LEU A 86 12.34 -8.97 -21.06
CA LEU A 86 13.56 -9.38 -21.77
C LEU A 86 13.95 -10.82 -21.40
N LEU A 87 14.02 -11.12 -20.11
CA LEU A 87 14.39 -12.46 -19.63
C LEU A 87 13.36 -13.52 -20.06
N ALA A 88 12.07 -13.19 -20.00
CA ALA A 88 11.02 -14.09 -20.49
C ALA A 88 11.08 -14.29 -22.00
N GLY A 89 11.36 -13.24 -22.78
CA GLY A 89 11.55 -13.32 -24.23
C GLY A 89 12.75 -14.14 -24.66
N LEU A 90 13.79 -14.20 -23.83
CA LEU A 90 14.96 -15.06 -24.00
C LEU A 90 14.72 -16.50 -23.50
N HIS A 91 13.49 -16.84 -23.08
CA HIS A 91 13.14 -18.13 -22.47
C HIS A 91 13.92 -18.45 -21.17
N LEU A 92 14.46 -17.42 -20.51
CA LEU A 92 15.16 -17.51 -19.22
C LEU A 92 14.11 -17.36 -18.09
N PHE A 93 13.18 -18.31 -17.98
CA PHE A 93 12.02 -18.19 -17.09
C PHE A 93 12.38 -18.24 -15.60
N ALA A 94 13.45 -18.97 -15.21
CA ALA A 94 13.93 -18.98 -13.85
C ALA A 94 14.43 -17.57 -13.40
N PRO A 95 15.39 -16.93 -14.10
CA PRO A 95 15.76 -15.54 -13.81
C PRO A 95 14.60 -14.54 -13.94
N ALA A 96 13.69 -14.72 -14.90
CA ALA A 96 12.51 -13.89 -15.06
C ALA A 96 11.59 -13.96 -13.83
N THR A 97 11.43 -15.15 -13.25
CA THR A 97 10.63 -15.34 -12.02
C THR A 97 11.27 -14.62 -10.83
N VAL A 98 12.57 -14.75 -10.64
CA VAL A 98 13.30 -14.02 -9.57
C VAL A 98 13.14 -12.51 -9.75
N ALA A 99 13.37 -12.00 -10.97
CA ALA A 99 13.20 -10.59 -11.27
C ALA A 99 11.77 -10.12 -10.98
N ALA A 100 10.75 -10.85 -11.45
CA ALA A 100 9.34 -10.50 -11.27
C ALA A 100 8.96 -10.41 -9.78
N VAL A 101 9.40 -11.38 -8.98
CA VAL A 101 9.08 -11.43 -7.54
C VAL A 101 9.82 -10.33 -6.76
N CYS A 102 11.01 -9.92 -7.20
CA CYS A 102 11.80 -8.86 -6.56
C CYS A 102 11.36 -7.44 -6.93
N VAL A 103 10.73 -7.22 -8.10
CA VAL A 103 10.39 -5.88 -8.60
C VAL A 103 9.53 -5.11 -7.59
N LEU A 104 8.43 -5.68 -7.11
CA LEU A 104 7.51 -4.95 -6.24
C LEU A 104 8.12 -4.63 -4.86
N PRO A 105 8.80 -5.55 -4.15
CA PRO A 105 9.54 -5.21 -2.93
C PRO A 105 10.58 -4.11 -3.11
N VAL A 106 11.35 -4.14 -4.20
CA VAL A 106 12.35 -3.10 -4.50
C VAL A 106 11.68 -1.76 -4.78
N LEU A 107 10.63 -1.73 -5.59
CA LEU A 107 9.86 -0.50 -5.86
C LEU A 107 9.23 0.06 -4.59
N TYR A 108 8.77 -0.79 -3.67
CA TYR A 108 8.24 -0.35 -2.39
C TYR A 108 9.30 0.33 -1.53
N LEU A 109 10.50 -0.24 -1.41
CA LEU A 109 11.61 0.38 -0.69
C LEU A 109 12.05 1.70 -1.33
N MET A 110 12.09 1.76 -2.66
CA MET A 110 12.39 3.01 -3.39
C MET A 110 11.30 4.06 -3.18
N TYR A 111 10.04 3.66 -3.15
CA TYR A 111 8.91 4.55 -2.83
C TYR A 111 9.06 5.17 -1.45
N LEU A 112 9.34 4.36 -0.43
CA LEU A 112 9.58 4.84 0.93
C LEU A 112 10.79 5.81 0.97
N TYR A 113 11.84 5.50 0.21
CA TYR A 113 13.01 6.37 0.10
C TYR A 113 12.67 7.73 -0.53
N GLU A 114 11.90 7.78 -1.62
CA GLU A 114 11.56 9.02 -2.31
C GLU A 114 10.55 9.88 -1.53
N VAL A 115 9.62 9.26 -0.81
CA VAL A 115 8.63 9.96 0.02
C VAL A 115 9.22 10.39 1.38
N GLU A 116 10.47 9.97 1.69
CA GLU A 116 11.19 10.31 2.93
C GLU A 116 10.40 10.00 4.21
N ILE A 117 9.57 8.96 4.19
CA ILE A 117 8.78 8.49 5.36
C ILE A 117 9.71 8.01 6.48
N TYR A 118 10.91 7.56 6.13
CA TYR A 118 11.87 6.94 7.04
C TYR A 118 12.53 7.90 8.06
N GLU A 119 12.34 9.22 7.99
CA GLU A 119 12.89 10.12 9.00
C GLU A 119 12.26 9.89 10.39
N ASP A 120 11.00 9.43 10.46
CA ASP A 120 10.35 9.03 11.71
C ASP A 120 10.42 7.51 11.94
N GLU A 121 10.45 6.72 10.86
CA GLU A 121 10.56 5.27 10.91
C GLU A 121 11.99 4.84 10.55
N PRO A 122 12.78 4.31 11.49
CA PRO A 122 14.13 3.88 11.18
C PRO A 122 14.10 2.74 10.16
N TRP A 123 14.90 2.85 9.10
CA TRP A 123 15.10 1.82 8.06
C TRP A 123 15.26 0.41 8.62
N LEU A 124 15.94 0.31 9.77
CA LEU A 124 16.15 -0.96 10.46
C LEU A 124 14.84 -1.61 10.90
N VAL A 125 13.82 -0.84 11.27
CA VAL A 125 12.52 -1.40 11.69
C VAL A 125 11.73 -1.88 10.48
N ILE A 126 11.72 -1.11 9.39
CA ILE A 126 11.09 -1.52 8.13
C ILE A 126 11.76 -2.78 7.59
N GLY A 127 13.10 -2.78 7.51
CA GLY A 127 13.90 -3.92 7.07
C GLY A 127 13.70 -5.16 7.96
N ALA A 128 13.68 -4.98 9.29
CA ALA A 128 13.43 -6.07 10.24
C ALA A 128 12.03 -6.65 10.09
N THR A 129 11.01 -5.79 9.87
CA THR A 129 9.62 -6.23 9.66
C THR A 129 9.50 -7.02 8.35
N MET A 130 10.15 -6.54 7.28
CA MET A 130 10.20 -7.22 6.00
C MET A 130 10.93 -8.56 6.11
N LEU A 131 12.06 -8.60 6.82
CA LEU A 131 12.83 -9.83 7.07
C LEU A 131 12.04 -10.83 7.92
N ALA A 132 11.36 -10.37 8.97
CA ALA A 132 10.48 -11.23 9.78
C ALA A 132 9.36 -11.83 8.92
N GLY A 133 8.73 -11.03 8.06
CA GLY A 133 7.78 -11.55 7.07
C GLY A 133 8.41 -12.60 6.15
N ALA A 134 9.62 -12.35 5.65
CA ALA A 134 10.32 -13.29 4.77
C ALA A 134 10.64 -14.63 5.48
N VAL A 135 11.11 -14.59 6.73
CA VAL A 135 11.35 -15.80 7.52
C VAL A 135 10.07 -16.59 7.73
N LEU A 136 8.98 -15.90 8.11
CA LEU A 136 7.66 -16.55 8.28
C LEU A 136 7.13 -17.12 6.96
N GLY A 137 7.32 -16.43 5.84
CA GLY A 137 6.92 -16.91 4.51
C GLY A 137 7.69 -18.15 4.07
N PHE A 138 9.00 -18.17 4.31
CA PHE A 138 9.84 -19.34 4.06
C PHE A 138 9.40 -20.56 4.88
N LEU A 139 9.28 -20.41 6.19
CA LEU A 139 8.86 -21.49 7.09
C LEU A 139 7.46 -21.99 6.74
N PHE A 140 6.52 -21.08 6.55
CA PHE A 140 5.15 -21.41 6.19
C PHE A 140 5.05 -22.20 4.89
N THR A 141 5.77 -21.79 3.86
CA THR A 141 5.71 -22.45 2.54
C THR A 141 6.28 -23.86 2.60
N ASN A 142 7.35 -24.08 3.36
CA ASN A 142 7.89 -25.44 3.54
C ASN A 142 6.91 -26.34 4.29
N LEU A 143 6.25 -25.83 5.36
CA LEU A 143 5.27 -26.60 6.13
C LEU A 143 4.00 -26.88 5.33
N ALA A 144 3.43 -25.84 4.69
CA ALA A 144 2.24 -25.96 3.86
C ALA A 144 2.46 -26.83 2.63
N GLY A 145 3.64 -26.71 1.99
CA GLY A 145 4.02 -27.55 0.85
C GLY A 145 4.09 -29.03 1.20
N GLY A 146 4.64 -29.37 2.37
CA GLY A 146 4.65 -30.74 2.89
C GLY A 146 3.24 -31.31 3.13
N ALA A 147 2.36 -30.53 3.75
CA ALA A 147 0.98 -30.92 4.01
C ALA A 147 0.18 -31.12 2.70
N LEU A 148 0.35 -30.22 1.73
CA LEU A 148 -0.30 -30.36 0.42
C LEU A 148 0.23 -31.56 -0.36
N ALA A 149 1.52 -31.84 -0.32
CA ALA A 149 2.11 -33.01 -0.97
C ALA A 149 1.52 -34.31 -0.42
N GLN A 150 1.33 -34.41 0.91
CA GLN A 150 0.68 -35.57 1.53
C GLN A 150 -0.75 -35.74 1.06
N LEU A 151 -1.55 -34.66 0.96
CA LEU A 151 -2.94 -34.71 0.49
C LEU A 151 -3.04 -35.15 -0.98
N VAL A 152 -2.11 -34.70 -1.81
CA VAL A 152 -2.06 -35.15 -3.23
C VAL A 152 -1.80 -36.67 -3.29
N MET A 153 -0.96 -37.21 -2.40
CA MET A 153 -0.69 -38.65 -2.32
C MET A 153 -1.89 -39.46 -1.83
N THR A 154 -2.70 -38.90 -0.91
CA THR A 154 -3.89 -39.59 -0.38
C THR A 154 -5.11 -39.49 -1.28
N GLY A 155 -5.12 -38.55 -2.23
CA GLY A 155 -6.24 -38.31 -3.16
C GLY A 155 -7.49 -37.72 -2.51
N ASP A 156 -7.41 -37.25 -1.28
CA ASP A 156 -8.53 -36.63 -0.56
C ASP A 156 -8.79 -35.21 -1.04
N ARG A 157 -9.75 -35.10 -1.94
CA ARG A 157 -10.11 -33.85 -2.62
C ARG A 157 -10.84 -32.85 -1.69
N GLU A 158 -11.64 -33.34 -0.76
CA GLU A 158 -12.40 -32.49 0.17
C GLU A 158 -11.45 -31.85 1.19
N THR A 159 -10.59 -32.63 1.81
CA THR A 159 -9.55 -32.10 2.71
C THR A 159 -8.60 -31.17 1.98
N GLY A 160 -8.23 -31.48 0.73
CA GLY A 160 -7.42 -30.60 -0.13
C GLY A 160 -8.07 -29.25 -0.37
N PHE A 161 -9.37 -29.22 -0.67
CA PHE A 161 -10.13 -27.98 -0.86
C PHE A 161 -10.16 -27.12 0.41
N VAL A 162 -10.47 -27.71 1.57
CA VAL A 162 -10.53 -26.99 2.86
C VAL A 162 -9.14 -26.48 3.24
N LEU A 163 -8.10 -27.30 3.10
CA LEU A 163 -6.75 -26.92 3.49
C LEU A 163 -6.20 -25.84 2.57
N ALA A 164 -6.18 -26.05 1.27
CA ALA A 164 -5.57 -25.14 0.30
C ALA A 164 -6.47 -23.92 0.00
N GLY A 165 -7.79 -24.08 -0.01
CA GLY A 165 -8.74 -23.01 -0.30
C GLY A 165 -9.05 -22.11 0.90
N VAL A 166 -8.96 -22.62 2.12
CA VAL A 166 -9.40 -21.88 3.32
C VAL A 166 -8.29 -21.76 4.37
N ALA A 167 -7.76 -22.88 4.87
CA ALA A 167 -6.84 -22.85 6.02
C ALA A 167 -5.50 -22.17 5.67
N ILE A 168 -4.89 -22.53 4.56
CA ILE A 168 -3.60 -21.96 4.10
C ILE A 168 -3.71 -20.43 3.90
N PRO A 169 -4.71 -19.88 3.18
CA PRO A 169 -4.89 -18.43 3.05
C PRO A 169 -5.09 -17.71 4.39
N ILE A 170 -5.88 -18.28 5.30
CA ILE A 170 -6.10 -17.69 6.64
C ILE A 170 -4.80 -17.63 7.43
N VAL A 171 -4.06 -18.74 7.49
CA VAL A 171 -2.80 -18.80 8.24
C VAL A 171 -1.76 -17.89 7.62
N ALA A 172 -1.65 -17.85 6.30
CA ALA A 172 -0.74 -16.93 5.59
C ALA A 172 -1.06 -15.46 5.93
N GLN A 173 -2.34 -15.06 5.88
CA GLN A 173 -2.76 -13.70 6.23
C GLN A 173 -2.47 -13.38 7.70
N ALA A 174 -2.68 -14.32 8.62
CA ALA A 174 -2.36 -14.13 10.03
C ALA A 174 -0.84 -13.98 10.27
N LEU A 175 -0.02 -14.76 9.58
CA LEU A 175 1.45 -14.67 9.67
C LEU A 175 1.98 -13.35 9.10
N MET A 176 1.43 -12.87 7.99
CA MET A 176 1.78 -11.54 7.45
C MET A 176 1.46 -10.41 8.43
N LEU A 177 0.43 -10.55 9.24
CA LEU A 177 0.06 -9.58 10.28
C LEU A 177 0.91 -9.69 11.55
N ALA A 178 1.64 -10.78 11.77
CA ALA A 178 2.38 -11.01 13.02
C ALA A 178 3.43 -9.92 13.31
N GLY A 179 4.22 -9.52 12.30
CA GLY A 179 5.24 -8.47 12.43
C GLY A 179 4.65 -7.10 12.81
N PRO A 180 3.70 -6.56 12.04
CA PRO A 180 3.01 -5.32 12.39
C PRO A 180 2.35 -5.36 13.77
N LEU A 181 1.61 -6.42 14.08
CA LEU A 181 0.96 -6.54 15.40
C LEU A 181 1.95 -6.59 16.54
N PHE A 182 3.09 -7.27 16.37
CA PHE A 182 4.16 -7.25 17.36
C PHE A 182 4.66 -5.82 17.62
N LEU A 183 4.90 -5.03 16.56
CA LEU A 183 5.31 -3.62 16.69
C LEU A 183 4.24 -2.76 17.36
N TYR A 184 2.97 -3.01 17.06
CA TYR A 184 1.84 -2.33 17.69
C TYR A 184 1.84 -2.47 19.22
N PHE A 185 2.13 -3.67 19.73
CA PHE A 185 2.10 -3.94 21.17
C PHE A 185 3.40 -3.55 21.89
N VAL A 186 4.56 -3.71 21.23
CA VAL A 186 5.86 -3.56 21.91
C VAL A 186 6.42 -2.15 21.82
N ARG A 187 6.19 -1.44 20.71
CA ARG A 187 6.77 -0.11 20.50
C ARG A 187 5.72 0.99 20.49
N GLY A 188 5.56 1.66 21.64
CA GLY A 188 4.70 2.84 21.76
C GLY A 188 5.16 4.09 20.97
N ARG A 189 6.32 4.02 20.29
CA ARG A 189 6.87 5.11 19.48
C ARG A 189 6.13 5.27 18.15
N PHE A 190 5.71 4.16 17.54
CA PHE A 190 4.98 4.15 16.28
C PHE A 190 3.48 4.27 16.58
N ARG A 191 2.93 5.48 16.46
CA ARG A 191 1.54 5.76 16.84
C ARG A 191 0.68 6.19 15.67
N GLU A 192 1.27 6.61 14.58
CA GLU A 192 0.57 7.12 13.42
C GLU A 192 -0.11 5.98 12.63
N PRO A 193 -1.31 6.17 12.09
CA PRO A 193 -2.00 5.16 11.28
C PRO A 193 -1.21 4.74 10.03
N LEU A 194 -0.43 5.66 9.45
CA LEU A 194 0.44 5.36 8.31
C LEU A 194 1.58 4.39 8.67
N ASP A 195 2.07 4.40 9.95
CA ASP A 195 3.05 3.42 10.44
C ASP A 195 2.54 1.99 10.26
N GLY A 196 1.27 1.76 10.68
CA GLY A 196 0.63 0.46 10.53
C GLY A 196 0.55 0.00 9.08
N LEU A 197 0.22 0.92 8.17
CA LEU A 197 0.16 0.65 6.74
C LEU A 197 1.54 0.26 6.19
N THR A 198 2.57 1.03 6.53
CA THR A 198 3.95 0.81 6.10
C THR A 198 4.47 -0.54 6.61
N PHE A 199 4.34 -0.83 7.90
CA PHE A 199 4.79 -2.13 8.44
C PHE A 199 3.98 -3.30 7.91
N GLY A 200 2.66 -3.11 7.68
CA GLY A 200 1.80 -4.12 7.07
C GLY A 200 2.25 -4.51 5.67
N ALA A 201 2.49 -3.51 4.82
CA ALA A 201 2.97 -3.72 3.45
C ALA A 201 4.37 -4.36 3.44
N ALA A 202 5.31 -3.88 4.29
CA ALA A 202 6.66 -4.43 4.39
C ALA A 202 6.65 -5.92 4.78
N SER A 203 5.89 -6.29 5.82
CA SER A 203 5.77 -7.68 6.27
C SER A 203 5.21 -8.59 5.18
N ALA A 204 4.13 -8.16 4.52
CA ALA A 204 3.49 -8.94 3.46
C ALA A 204 4.38 -9.09 2.22
N LEU A 205 5.10 -8.04 1.82
CA LEU A 205 6.04 -8.11 0.70
C LEU A 205 7.21 -9.04 1.00
N GLY A 206 7.76 -8.99 2.23
CA GLY A 206 8.78 -9.92 2.68
C GLY A 206 8.30 -11.37 2.67
N PHE A 207 7.11 -11.62 3.24
CA PHE A 207 6.46 -12.93 3.26
C PHE A 207 6.26 -13.48 1.84
N THR A 208 5.68 -12.67 0.96
CA THR A 208 5.37 -13.08 -0.42
C THR A 208 6.65 -13.34 -1.23
N LEU A 209 7.67 -12.50 -1.06
CA LEU A 209 8.98 -12.69 -1.69
C LEU A 209 9.56 -14.06 -1.35
N ALA A 210 9.72 -14.35 -0.06
CA ALA A 210 10.30 -15.60 0.39
C ALA A 210 9.44 -16.83 0.05
N SER A 211 8.12 -16.72 0.24
CA SER A 211 7.17 -17.76 -0.13
C SER A 211 7.23 -18.11 -1.61
N SER A 212 7.26 -17.09 -2.49
CA SER A 212 7.36 -17.29 -3.93
C SER A 212 8.68 -17.91 -4.34
N LEU A 213 9.81 -17.42 -3.82
CA LEU A 213 11.13 -18.01 -4.10
C LEU A 213 11.22 -19.48 -3.66
N THR A 214 10.65 -19.80 -2.49
CA THR A 214 10.58 -21.17 -1.98
C THR A 214 9.72 -22.07 -2.86
N THR A 215 8.54 -21.60 -3.26
CA THR A 215 7.62 -22.33 -4.13
C THR A 215 8.23 -22.61 -5.51
N PHE A 216 8.97 -21.65 -6.06
CA PHE A 216 9.61 -21.79 -7.37
C PHE A 216 11.04 -22.35 -7.29
N TRP A 217 11.52 -22.73 -6.11
CA TRP A 217 12.87 -23.28 -5.94
C TRP A 217 13.21 -24.44 -6.90
N PRO A 218 12.31 -25.42 -7.16
CA PRO A 218 12.59 -26.48 -8.13
C PRO A 218 12.83 -25.96 -9.56
N LEU A 219 12.14 -24.87 -9.96
CA LEU A 219 12.38 -24.19 -11.24
C LEU A 219 13.73 -23.46 -11.22
N LEU A 220 14.07 -22.79 -10.12
CA LEU A 220 15.33 -22.04 -9.98
C LEU A 220 16.56 -22.96 -9.96
N ALA A 221 16.42 -24.15 -9.40
CA ALA A 221 17.45 -25.17 -9.37
C ALA A 221 17.53 -26.01 -10.65
N GLY A 222 16.58 -25.85 -11.57
CA GLY A 222 16.50 -26.56 -12.83
C GLY A 222 17.27 -25.90 -13.98
N PRO A 223 17.06 -26.35 -15.23
CA PRO A 223 17.72 -25.77 -16.39
C PRO A 223 17.31 -24.30 -16.58
N LEU A 224 18.27 -23.45 -16.97
CA LEU A 224 18.03 -22.01 -17.20
C LEU A 224 17.00 -21.74 -18.28
N VAL A 225 16.98 -22.57 -19.33
CA VAL A 225 16.03 -22.48 -20.44
C VAL A 225 14.95 -23.53 -20.24
N ALA A 226 13.72 -23.08 -20.03
CA ALA A 226 12.57 -23.97 -19.87
C ALA A 226 11.72 -23.99 -21.12
N THR A 227 11.08 -25.14 -21.36
CA THR A 227 10.07 -25.31 -22.39
C THR A 227 8.72 -24.88 -21.86
N GLY A 228 7.89 -24.26 -22.68
CA GLY A 228 6.52 -23.85 -22.31
C GLY A 228 5.96 -22.77 -23.22
N SER A 229 4.65 -22.57 -23.16
CA SER A 229 3.99 -21.50 -23.86
C SER A 229 4.40 -20.14 -23.30
N PRO A 230 4.84 -19.17 -24.13
CA PRO A 230 5.15 -17.81 -23.67
C PRO A 230 3.98 -17.14 -22.95
N LEU A 231 2.73 -17.46 -23.37
CA LEU A 231 1.54 -16.93 -22.73
C LEU A 231 1.36 -17.44 -21.30
N ASP A 232 1.56 -18.74 -21.08
CA ASP A 232 1.45 -19.32 -19.72
C ASP A 232 2.48 -18.73 -18.77
N TRP A 233 3.70 -18.50 -19.27
CA TRP A 233 4.74 -17.85 -18.48
C TRP A 233 4.42 -16.39 -18.21
N ALA A 234 3.93 -15.63 -19.19
CA ALA A 234 3.53 -14.24 -18.99
C ALA A 234 2.43 -14.13 -17.91
N VAL A 235 1.43 -15.01 -17.96
CA VAL A 235 0.36 -15.06 -16.94
C VAL A 235 0.90 -15.41 -15.58
N ARG A 236 1.75 -16.44 -15.47
CA ARG A 236 2.36 -16.85 -14.19
C ARG A 236 3.23 -15.76 -13.59
N LEU A 237 4.11 -15.12 -14.37
CA LEU A 237 4.98 -14.04 -13.93
C LEU A 237 4.18 -12.82 -13.47
N THR A 238 3.13 -12.44 -14.20
CA THR A 238 2.24 -11.33 -13.80
C THR A 238 1.50 -11.66 -12.51
N ARG A 239 0.94 -12.87 -12.40
CA ARG A 239 0.21 -13.30 -11.20
C ARG A 239 1.11 -13.29 -9.97
N VAL A 240 2.28 -13.94 -10.03
CA VAL A 240 3.16 -14.13 -8.88
C VAL A 240 3.97 -12.87 -8.56
N GLY A 241 4.55 -12.23 -9.57
CA GLY A 241 5.40 -11.05 -9.38
C GLY A 241 4.64 -9.79 -9.02
N LEU A 242 3.39 -9.65 -9.51
CA LEU A 242 2.63 -8.43 -9.31
C LEU A 242 1.35 -8.66 -8.49
N LEU A 243 0.42 -9.49 -8.99
CA LEU A 243 -0.94 -9.51 -8.43
C LEU A 243 -1.00 -10.09 -7.03
N VAL A 244 -0.35 -11.23 -6.77
CA VAL A 244 -0.32 -11.85 -5.44
C VAL A 244 0.41 -10.97 -4.43
N ALA A 245 1.57 -10.41 -4.81
CA ALA A 245 2.31 -9.52 -3.93
C ALA A 245 1.52 -8.24 -3.59
N LEU A 246 0.81 -7.67 -4.56
CA LEU A 246 -0.02 -6.50 -4.38
C LEU A 246 -1.24 -6.79 -3.49
N ILE A 247 -1.94 -7.91 -3.72
CA ILE A 247 -3.08 -8.34 -2.90
C ILE A 247 -2.64 -8.54 -1.44
N ASN A 248 -1.55 -9.27 -1.22
CA ASN A 248 -1.03 -9.52 0.12
C ASN A 248 -0.59 -8.22 0.82
N ALA A 249 0.09 -7.34 0.12
CA ALA A 249 0.48 -6.03 0.64
C ALA A 249 -0.74 -5.18 1.02
N CYS A 250 -1.74 -5.07 0.13
CA CYS A 250 -2.95 -4.28 0.38
C CYS A 250 -3.77 -4.84 1.54
N THR A 251 -4.05 -6.16 1.57
CA THR A 251 -4.85 -6.78 2.63
C THR A 251 -4.20 -6.61 4.00
N THR A 252 -2.90 -6.85 4.08
CA THR A 252 -2.15 -6.74 5.34
C THR A 252 -2.02 -5.29 5.80
N ALA A 253 -1.71 -4.37 4.87
CA ALA A 253 -1.59 -2.94 5.16
C ALA A 253 -2.91 -2.34 5.66
N VAL A 254 -4.03 -2.69 5.02
CA VAL A 254 -5.36 -2.20 5.42
C VAL A 254 -5.74 -2.68 6.83
N VAL A 255 -5.52 -3.95 7.16
CA VAL A 255 -5.79 -4.47 8.51
C VAL A 255 -4.88 -3.82 9.54
N ALA A 256 -3.58 -3.71 9.25
CA ALA A 256 -2.63 -3.07 10.15
C ALA A 256 -3.01 -1.60 10.38
N ALA A 257 -3.27 -0.82 9.34
CA ALA A 257 -3.74 0.57 9.47
C ALA A 257 -5.02 0.67 10.31
N ALA A 258 -6.00 -0.21 10.09
CA ALA A 258 -7.24 -0.23 10.87
C ALA A 258 -6.99 -0.52 12.37
N VAL A 259 -6.00 -1.37 12.71
CA VAL A 259 -5.58 -1.61 14.10
C VAL A 259 -4.99 -0.34 14.72
N TRP A 260 -4.11 0.39 14.01
CA TRP A 260 -3.55 1.65 14.48
C TRP A 260 -4.61 2.73 14.65
N LEU A 261 -5.51 2.83 13.70
CA LEU A 261 -6.62 3.77 13.74
C LEU A 261 -7.51 3.60 14.98
N ARG A 262 -7.63 2.41 15.57
CA ARG A 262 -8.39 2.18 16.83
C ARG A 262 -7.88 3.00 18.02
N ARG A 263 -6.62 3.41 18.02
CA ARG A 263 -6.07 4.28 19.07
C ARG A 263 -6.76 5.65 19.11
N PHE A 264 -7.33 6.06 17.99
CA PHE A 264 -7.97 7.37 17.80
C PHE A 264 -9.51 7.31 17.90
N ASP A 265 -10.11 6.11 17.99
CA ASP A 265 -11.58 5.93 18.02
C ASP A 265 -12.24 6.65 19.21
N ARG A 266 -11.59 6.64 20.37
CA ARG A 266 -12.11 7.27 21.59
C ARG A 266 -12.31 8.79 21.46
N ARG A 267 -11.65 9.43 20.52
CA ARG A 267 -11.69 10.89 20.32
C ARG A 267 -12.71 11.33 19.26
N ARG A 268 -13.10 10.46 18.33
CA ARG A 268 -13.89 10.81 17.13
C ARG A 268 -15.29 10.20 17.02
N GLY A 269 -15.68 9.30 17.95
CA GLY A 269 -16.93 8.55 17.83
C GLY A 269 -16.86 7.42 16.80
N ASP A 270 -18.04 6.91 16.41
CA ASP A 270 -18.15 5.77 15.49
C ASP A 270 -17.58 6.08 14.12
N ARG A 271 -16.69 5.20 13.65
CA ARG A 271 -16.11 5.29 12.31
C ARG A 271 -17.07 4.83 11.23
N PRO A 272 -16.93 5.40 10.02
CA PRO A 272 -17.63 4.86 8.87
C PRO A 272 -17.21 3.40 8.65
N TRP A 273 -18.19 2.55 8.38
CA TRP A 273 -17.99 1.09 8.22
C TRP A 273 -16.78 0.70 7.35
N PRO A 274 -16.50 1.36 6.19
CA PRO A 274 -15.40 0.94 5.32
C PRO A 274 -14.00 0.97 5.97
N THR A 275 -13.77 1.84 6.95
CA THR A 275 -12.46 2.00 7.60
C THR A 275 -12.42 1.38 9.01
N SER A 276 -13.49 0.68 9.39
CA SER A 276 -13.55 -0.07 10.65
C SER A 276 -12.64 -1.30 10.61
N LEU A 277 -12.15 -1.72 11.78
CA LEU A 277 -11.32 -2.94 11.87
C LEU A 277 -12.09 -4.19 11.40
N LEU A 278 -13.39 -4.28 11.71
CA LEU A 278 -14.22 -5.41 11.29
C LEU A 278 -14.28 -5.50 9.76
N ALA A 279 -14.51 -4.37 9.08
CA ALA A 279 -14.53 -4.33 7.61
C ALA A 279 -13.16 -4.69 7.02
N ALA A 280 -12.07 -4.14 7.57
CA ALA A 280 -10.71 -4.42 7.12
C ALA A 280 -10.37 -5.92 7.23
N VAL A 281 -10.66 -6.53 8.36
CA VAL A 281 -10.43 -7.97 8.60
C VAL A 281 -11.32 -8.82 7.68
N SER A 282 -12.62 -8.50 7.58
CA SER A 282 -13.55 -9.24 6.71
C SER A 282 -13.14 -9.19 5.25
N VAL A 283 -12.73 -8.01 4.74
CA VAL A 283 -12.26 -7.87 3.36
C VAL A 283 -10.94 -8.64 3.16
N ALA A 284 -9.97 -8.49 4.07
CA ALA A 284 -8.68 -9.13 3.93
C ALA A 284 -8.80 -10.67 3.90
N PHE A 285 -9.42 -11.26 4.92
CA PHE A 285 -9.58 -12.71 4.99
C PHE A 285 -10.56 -13.24 3.94
N GLY A 286 -11.65 -12.51 3.67
CA GLY A 286 -12.62 -12.88 2.63
C GLY A 286 -12.00 -12.95 1.23
N VAL A 287 -11.18 -11.98 0.86
CA VAL A 287 -10.47 -11.99 -0.43
C VAL A 287 -9.45 -13.13 -0.48
N GLN A 288 -8.68 -13.35 0.58
CA GLN A 288 -7.70 -14.43 0.63
C GLN A 288 -8.34 -15.81 0.47
N ILE A 289 -9.46 -16.07 1.16
CA ILE A 289 -10.21 -17.31 1.04
C ILE A 289 -10.81 -17.44 -0.37
N ALA A 290 -11.47 -16.39 -0.88
CA ALA A 290 -12.08 -16.41 -2.20
C ALA A 290 -11.07 -16.73 -3.30
N LEU A 291 -9.87 -16.12 -3.26
CA LEU A 291 -8.80 -16.39 -4.21
C LEU A 291 -8.14 -17.75 -3.99
N GLY A 292 -8.04 -18.23 -2.74
CA GLY A 292 -7.56 -19.57 -2.44
C GLY A 292 -8.48 -20.67 -3.00
N MET A 293 -9.81 -20.46 -2.96
CA MET A 293 -10.78 -21.38 -3.52
C MET A 293 -10.86 -21.34 -5.04
N LEU A 294 -10.41 -20.22 -5.66
CA LEU A 294 -10.56 -19.97 -7.10
C LEU A 294 -9.91 -21.05 -7.96
N GLY A 295 -8.72 -21.53 -7.58
CA GLY A 295 -8.00 -22.58 -8.31
C GLY A 295 -8.72 -23.95 -8.36
N PHE A 296 -9.70 -24.17 -7.47
CA PHE A 296 -10.54 -25.39 -7.48
C PHE A 296 -11.79 -25.25 -8.33
N VAL A 297 -12.24 -24.01 -8.58
CA VAL A 297 -13.50 -23.71 -9.27
C VAL A 297 -13.26 -23.32 -10.71
N VAL A 298 -12.18 -22.57 -10.98
CA VAL A 298 -11.87 -22.01 -12.31
C VAL A 298 -10.73 -22.78 -12.94
N GLY A 299 -11.05 -23.53 -13.99
CA GLY A 299 -10.04 -24.29 -14.78
C GLY A 299 -9.35 -23.47 -15.87
N ASN A 300 -9.69 -22.19 -16.06
CA ASN A 300 -9.12 -21.34 -17.10
C ASN A 300 -8.17 -20.30 -16.50
N LEU A 301 -6.89 -20.41 -16.88
CA LEU A 301 -5.82 -19.56 -16.36
C LEU A 301 -6.03 -18.05 -16.63
N LEU A 302 -6.57 -17.67 -17.78
CA LEU A 302 -6.83 -16.27 -18.12
C LEU A 302 -7.99 -15.69 -17.31
N VAL A 303 -9.05 -16.49 -17.07
CA VAL A 303 -10.16 -16.07 -16.20
C VAL A 303 -9.70 -15.92 -14.77
N GLU A 304 -8.89 -16.84 -14.26
CA GLU A 304 -8.27 -16.76 -12.95
C GLU A 304 -7.43 -15.45 -12.81
N MET A 305 -6.57 -15.19 -13.80
CA MET A 305 -5.77 -13.95 -13.83
C MET A 305 -6.65 -12.69 -13.84
N ALA A 306 -7.73 -12.68 -14.61
CA ALA A 306 -8.65 -11.54 -14.65
C ALA A 306 -9.30 -11.28 -13.29
N ILE A 307 -9.69 -12.34 -12.57
CA ILE A 307 -10.26 -12.23 -11.22
C ILE A 307 -9.21 -11.69 -10.23
N PHE A 308 -7.97 -12.18 -10.27
CA PHE A 308 -6.88 -11.63 -9.46
C PHE A 308 -6.64 -10.15 -9.77
N ALA A 309 -6.67 -9.74 -11.03
CA ALA A 309 -6.49 -8.35 -11.43
C ALA A 309 -7.63 -7.44 -10.91
N VAL A 310 -8.89 -7.91 -11.01
CA VAL A 310 -10.05 -7.20 -10.47
C VAL A 310 -9.96 -7.08 -8.95
N ALA A 311 -9.59 -8.16 -8.24
CA ALA A 311 -9.39 -8.15 -6.80
C ALA A 311 -8.29 -7.18 -6.39
N ALA A 312 -7.14 -7.18 -7.08
CA ALA A 312 -6.05 -6.24 -6.83
C ALA A 312 -6.49 -4.78 -7.05
N ALA A 313 -7.21 -4.48 -8.13
CA ALA A 313 -7.74 -3.15 -8.41
C ALA A 313 -8.73 -2.68 -7.32
N ALA A 314 -9.64 -3.56 -6.90
CA ALA A 314 -10.60 -3.25 -5.84
C ALA A 314 -9.92 -2.99 -4.49
N LEU A 315 -8.89 -3.80 -4.14
CA LEU A 315 -8.10 -3.61 -2.92
C LEU A 315 -7.28 -2.32 -2.95
N LEU A 316 -6.73 -1.92 -4.10
CA LEU A 316 -6.05 -0.63 -4.25
C LEU A 316 -7.00 0.55 -4.05
N LEU A 317 -8.22 0.47 -4.58
CA LEU A 317 -9.24 1.49 -4.33
C LEU A 317 -9.64 1.53 -2.85
N TYR A 318 -9.77 0.37 -2.22
CA TYR A 318 -10.06 0.28 -0.80
C TYR A 318 -8.91 0.84 0.06
N LEU A 319 -7.67 0.51 -0.28
CA LEU A 319 -6.47 1.05 0.36
C LEU A 319 -6.44 2.59 0.31
N ARG A 320 -6.80 3.20 -0.82
CA ARG A 320 -6.90 4.67 -0.95
C ARG A 320 -7.89 5.27 0.04
N VAL A 321 -9.04 4.64 0.25
CA VAL A 321 -10.02 5.10 1.24
C VAL A 321 -9.43 5.06 2.65
N VAL A 322 -8.71 3.98 2.98
CA VAL A 322 -8.08 3.83 4.30
C VAL A 322 -6.95 4.85 4.50
N ILE A 323 -6.12 5.08 3.48
CA ILE A 323 -5.06 6.11 3.52
C ILE A 323 -5.66 7.50 3.72
N HIS A 324 -6.73 7.82 2.99
CA HIS A 324 -7.40 9.11 3.14
C HIS A 324 -7.94 9.32 4.56
N ASP A 325 -8.56 8.32 5.15
CA ASP A 325 -9.05 8.38 6.53
C ASP A 325 -7.89 8.49 7.54
N ALA A 326 -6.80 7.76 7.32
CA ALA A 326 -5.57 7.87 8.12
C ALA A 326 -5.01 9.30 8.10
N LEU A 327 -4.89 9.91 6.92
CA LEU A 327 -4.42 11.28 6.76
C LEU A 327 -5.35 12.31 7.43
N LEU A 328 -6.68 12.08 7.39
CA LEU A 328 -7.64 12.93 8.10
C LEU A 328 -7.49 12.84 9.62
N VAL A 329 -7.15 11.65 10.13
CA VAL A 329 -6.92 11.43 11.57
C VAL A 329 -5.65 12.13 12.02
N GLU A 330 -4.55 11.98 11.29
CA GLU A 330 -3.29 12.67 11.58
C GLU A 330 -3.44 14.19 11.47
N GLY A 331 -4.12 14.66 10.42
CA GLY A 331 -4.33 16.09 10.19
C GLY A 331 -5.24 16.77 11.20
N ALA A 332 -6.13 16.03 11.86
CA ALA A 332 -7.06 16.62 12.84
C ALA A 332 -6.39 17.02 14.15
N GLU A 333 -5.19 16.53 14.43
CA GLU A 333 -4.41 16.94 15.60
C GLU A 333 -3.66 18.27 15.37
N HIS A 334 -3.63 18.77 14.11
CA HIS A 334 -2.94 20.01 13.76
C HIS A 334 -3.95 21.16 13.65
N GLU A 335 -3.88 22.11 14.55
CA GLU A 335 -4.48 23.44 14.41
C GLU A 335 -3.84 24.17 13.20
N ILE A 336 -4.46 25.30 12.78
CA ILE A 336 -3.87 26.15 11.72
C ILE A 336 -2.51 26.63 12.22
N GLY A 337 -1.44 26.06 11.72
CA GLY A 337 -0.09 26.37 12.12
C GLY A 337 0.53 27.52 11.32
N PRO A 338 1.76 27.93 11.65
CA PRO A 338 2.44 29.02 10.98
C PRO A 338 2.63 28.75 9.49
N GLU A 339 2.80 29.80 8.70
CA GLU A 339 3.09 29.68 7.28
C GLU A 339 4.41 28.94 7.03
N SER A 340 4.36 27.97 6.12
CA SER A 340 5.54 27.23 5.69
C SER A 340 5.44 26.86 4.21
N PRO A 341 6.58 26.70 3.49
CA PRO A 341 6.56 26.30 2.10
C PRO A 341 5.95 24.91 1.93
N CYS A 342 5.01 24.77 1.02
CA CYS A 342 4.45 23.48 0.66
C CYS A 342 5.52 22.60 -0.02
N PRO A 343 5.69 21.33 0.36
CA PRO A 343 6.68 20.43 -0.26
C PRO A 343 6.43 20.19 -1.75
N GLU A 344 5.19 20.31 -2.22
CA GLU A 344 4.82 20.02 -3.62
C GLU A 344 4.78 21.28 -4.48
N CYS A 345 4.05 22.33 -4.07
CA CYS A 345 3.90 23.54 -4.89
C CYS A 345 4.83 24.69 -4.50
N HIS A 346 5.61 24.55 -3.42
CA HIS A 346 6.57 25.54 -2.89
C HIS A 346 5.98 26.91 -2.51
N ARG A 347 4.65 27.05 -2.48
CA ARG A 347 3.98 28.28 -2.00
C ARG A 347 4.04 28.32 -0.47
N LEU A 348 4.21 29.51 0.09
CA LEU A 348 4.03 29.78 1.52
C LEU A 348 2.55 29.71 1.82
N VAL A 349 2.16 28.80 2.70
CA VAL A 349 0.77 28.54 3.10
C VAL A 349 0.72 28.10 4.55
N PRO A 350 -0.40 28.34 5.26
CA PRO A 350 -0.59 27.87 6.62
C PRO A 350 -0.36 26.36 6.73
N THR A 351 0.28 25.92 7.82
CA THR A 351 0.53 24.50 8.06
C THR A 351 -0.74 23.81 8.49
N MET A 352 -1.26 22.92 7.64
CA MET A 352 -2.48 22.12 7.85
C MET A 352 -2.27 20.72 7.29
N ALA A 353 -3.23 19.80 7.48
CA ALA A 353 -3.18 18.44 6.92
C ALA A 353 -2.99 18.41 5.40
N PHE A 354 -3.69 19.33 4.71
CA PHE A 354 -3.60 19.49 3.26
C PHE A 354 -3.20 20.93 2.91
N CYS A 355 -2.49 21.06 1.80
CA CYS A 355 -2.10 22.37 1.29
C CYS A 355 -3.32 23.13 0.72
N PRO A 356 -3.66 24.34 1.20
CA PRO A 356 -4.80 25.10 0.66
C PRO A 356 -4.63 25.50 -0.81
N ALA A 357 -3.38 25.57 -1.31
CA ALA A 357 -3.09 25.99 -2.67
C ALA A 357 -3.10 24.85 -3.70
N CYS A 358 -2.61 23.64 -3.35
CA CYS A 358 -2.50 22.51 -4.28
C CYS A 358 -3.18 21.23 -3.80
N GLY A 359 -3.65 21.20 -2.56
CA GLY A 359 -4.34 20.06 -1.98
C GLY A 359 -3.46 18.87 -1.61
N ALA A 360 -2.13 18.97 -1.75
CA ALA A 360 -1.23 17.89 -1.38
C ALA A 360 -1.28 17.63 0.13
N ALA A 361 -1.33 16.34 0.52
CA ALA A 361 -1.26 15.96 1.92
C ALA A 361 0.15 16.22 2.46
N ARG A 362 0.26 16.98 3.55
CA ARG A 362 1.57 17.32 4.12
C ARG A 362 2.21 16.14 4.86
N ALA A 363 1.40 15.28 5.48
CA ALA A 363 1.90 14.09 6.15
C ALA A 363 2.61 13.12 5.18
N ALA A 364 2.23 13.12 3.90
CA ALA A 364 2.86 12.34 2.86
C ALA A 364 3.99 13.07 2.10
N GLY A 365 4.32 14.31 2.49
CA GLY A 365 5.40 15.08 1.88
C GLY A 365 6.72 14.93 2.61
N PRO A 366 7.87 15.20 1.93
CA PRO A 366 9.20 15.14 2.54
C PRO A 366 9.34 16.03 3.79
N LYS A 367 9.87 15.50 4.88
CA LYS A 367 9.99 16.22 6.17
C LYS A 367 10.94 17.41 6.12
N GLN A 368 11.99 17.37 5.32
CA GLN A 368 12.89 18.51 5.11
C GLN A 368 12.15 19.74 4.60
N ALA A 369 11.06 19.54 3.85
CA ALA A 369 10.20 20.64 3.41
C ALA A 369 9.16 21.04 4.46
N ARG A 370 8.96 20.25 5.52
CA ARG A 370 8.04 20.55 6.64
C ARG A 370 8.69 21.42 7.72
N ARG A 371 10.03 21.42 7.83
CA ARG A 371 10.73 22.27 8.82
C ARG A 371 10.62 23.73 8.36
N PRO A 372 10.08 24.64 9.22
CA PRO A 372 10.18 26.06 8.92
C PRO A 372 11.66 26.38 8.72
N ARG A 373 12.02 27.02 7.61
CA ARG A 373 13.34 27.61 7.49
C ARG A 373 13.41 28.65 8.61
N VAL A 374 14.14 28.34 9.67
CA VAL A 374 14.57 29.36 10.62
C VAL A 374 15.32 30.36 9.75
N ALA A 375 14.73 31.55 9.59
CA ALA A 375 15.40 32.65 8.90
C ALA A 375 16.73 32.81 9.61
N GLY A 376 17.79 32.40 8.93
CA GLY A 376 19.14 32.50 9.46
C GLY A 376 19.39 33.96 9.76
N GLY A 377 19.58 34.27 11.06
CA GLY A 377 20.12 35.54 11.45
C GLY A 377 21.48 35.70 10.76
N VAL A 378 21.60 36.80 10.05
CA VAL A 378 22.89 37.40 9.62
C VAL A 378 23.43 38.16 10.79
#